data_80a6b1609f15f0acff011ee8b881ae80
#
_entry.id   80a6b1609f15f0acff011ee8b881ae80
#
_cell.length_a   1.000
_cell.length_b   1.000
_cell.length_c   1.000
_cell.angle_alpha   90.00
_cell.angle_beta   90.00
_cell.angle_gamma   90.00
#
_symmetry.space_group_name_H-M   'P 1'
#
loop_
_entity.id
_entity.type
_entity.pdbx_description
1 polymer ?
#
loop_
_entity_poly.entity_id
_entity_poly.type
_entity_poly.pdbx_seq_one_letter_code
_entity_poly.pdbx_strand_id
1 'polypeptide(L)'
;MKIISGGQTGVDRAALDVAIERGMSWGGWCPKGGWAEDLPDPPGLLNMYPKLRETPLSQPEQRTEWNVRDSDAILIITDREGVAVSRGTRRAQEWADHYGKPLLIVDVGQPDAAAQLAQWLQAQRKRFGVHMALGVGGPRESEAPGIYTSTRELMVRAFFD
;
A
#
# COMPACT_ATOMS: atom_id res chain seq x y z
N MET A 1 14.57 1.58 3.31
CA MET A 1 13.20 1.89 2.83
C MET A 1 12.19 1.45 3.86
N LYS A 2 11.17 2.25 4.11
CA LYS A 2 10.05 1.94 5.02
C LYS A 2 8.78 1.76 4.19
N ILE A 3 8.02 0.69 4.44
CA ILE A 3 6.71 0.49 3.82
C ILE A 3 5.64 1.18 4.66
N ILE A 4 4.81 2.00 4.02
CA ILE A 4 3.65 2.66 4.61
C ILE A 4 2.40 2.09 3.95
N SER A 5 1.50 1.53 4.74
CA SER A 5 0.23 0.99 4.23
C SER A 5 -0.85 0.99 5.31
N GLY A 6 -2.10 0.90 4.89
CA GLY A 6 -3.25 0.98 5.79
C GLY A 6 -3.73 -0.35 6.36
N GLY A 7 -3.17 -1.48 5.91
CA GLY A 7 -3.52 -2.81 6.42
C GLY A 7 -4.87 -3.37 5.99
N GLN A 8 -5.60 -2.71 5.09
CA GLN A 8 -6.83 -3.28 4.51
C GLN A 8 -6.52 -4.60 3.79
N THR A 9 -7.50 -5.46 3.57
CA THR A 9 -7.30 -6.69 2.79
C THR A 9 -6.72 -6.41 1.39
N GLY A 10 -6.17 -7.42 0.75
CA GLY A 10 -5.60 -7.27 -0.60
C GLY A 10 -4.21 -6.65 -0.58
N VAL A 11 -4.01 -5.61 -1.37
CA VAL A 11 -2.70 -5.00 -1.60
C VAL A 11 -2.06 -4.47 -0.32
N ASP A 12 -2.80 -3.72 0.47
CA ASP A 12 -2.30 -3.12 1.71
C ASP A 12 -1.75 -4.18 2.67
N ARG A 13 -2.52 -5.25 2.87
CA ARG A 13 -2.16 -6.36 3.76
C ARG A 13 -0.92 -7.07 3.26
N ALA A 14 -0.87 -7.38 1.97
CA ALA A 14 0.27 -8.02 1.33
C ALA A 14 1.56 -7.19 1.50
N ALA A 15 1.47 -5.88 1.36
CA ALA A 15 2.62 -4.99 1.52
C ALA A 15 3.20 -5.03 2.94
N LEU A 16 2.35 -5.01 3.96
CA LEU A 16 2.79 -5.12 5.35
C LEU A 16 3.39 -6.49 5.64
N ASP A 17 2.76 -7.57 5.19
CA ASP A 17 3.23 -8.93 5.42
C ASP A 17 4.60 -9.17 4.77
N VAL A 18 4.79 -8.75 3.53
CA VAL A 18 6.11 -8.82 2.87
C VAL A 18 7.16 -8.02 3.64
N ALA A 19 6.83 -6.82 4.08
CA ALA A 19 7.75 -5.98 4.85
C ALA A 19 8.15 -6.65 6.17
N ILE A 20 7.21 -7.25 6.88
CA ILE A 20 7.45 -7.95 8.15
C ILE A 20 8.33 -9.18 7.92
N GLU A 21 7.95 -10.03 6.97
CA GLU A 21 8.67 -11.27 6.65
C GLU A 21 10.13 -11.03 6.21
N ARG A 22 10.35 -9.92 5.53
CA ARG A 22 11.68 -9.53 5.02
C ARG A 22 12.46 -8.60 5.95
N GLY A 23 11.97 -8.37 7.17
CA GLY A 23 12.65 -7.54 8.16
C GLY A 23 12.77 -6.06 7.76
N MET A 24 11.89 -5.57 6.88
CA MET A 24 11.86 -4.16 6.48
C MET A 24 11.18 -3.31 7.55
N SER A 25 11.53 -2.03 7.59
CA SER A 25 10.77 -1.05 8.36
C SER A 25 9.36 -0.87 7.78
N TRP A 26 8.36 -0.76 8.63
CA TRP A 26 6.97 -0.60 8.20
C TRP A 26 6.14 0.20 9.20
N GLY A 27 5.00 0.68 8.76
CA GLY A 27 4.01 1.40 9.57
C GLY A 27 2.88 1.93 8.69
N GLY A 28 2.14 2.89 9.21
CA GLY A 28 1.03 3.52 8.53
C GLY A 28 -0.11 3.86 9.45
N TRP A 29 -1.19 4.36 8.85
CA TRP A 29 -2.41 4.75 9.50
C TRP A 29 -3.56 3.82 9.12
N CYS A 30 -4.36 3.43 10.10
CA CYS A 30 -5.63 2.72 9.92
C CYS A 30 -6.78 3.57 10.47
N PRO A 31 -8.04 3.27 10.12
CA PRO A 31 -9.18 3.96 10.71
C PRO A 31 -9.24 3.73 12.22
N LYS A 32 -9.83 4.68 12.95
CA LYS A 32 -10.10 4.52 14.39
C LYS A 32 -10.81 3.19 14.66
N GLY A 33 -10.31 2.45 15.65
CA GLY A 33 -10.78 1.10 15.97
C GLY A 33 -10.09 0.00 15.19
N GLY A 34 -9.17 0.32 14.26
CA GLY A 34 -8.43 -0.68 13.49
C GLY A 34 -9.27 -1.43 12.46
N TRP A 35 -10.30 -0.78 11.94
CA TRP A 35 -11.24 -1.43 11.02
C TRP A 35 -10.59 -1.89 9.71
N ALA A 36 -10.90 -3.13 9.33
CA ALA A 36 -10.73 -3.67 7.99
C ALA A 36 -11.95 -4.53 7.65
N GLU A 37 -12.16 -4.83 6.37
CA GLU A 37 -13.37 -5.57 5.95
C GLU A 37 -13.48 -6.96 6.56
N ASP A 38 -12.35 -7.60 6.88
CA ASP A 38 -12.26 -8.90 7.55
C ASP A 38 -12.09 -8.80 9.08
N LEU A 39 -11.91 -7.60 9.61
CA LEU A 39 -11.68 -7.30 11.02
C LEU A 39 -12.57 -6.11 11.43
N PRO A 40 -13.90 -6.30 11.49
CA PRO A 40 -14.83 -5.20 11.69
C PRO A 40 -14.88 -4.65 13.11
N ASP A 41 -14.46 -5.46 14.09
CA ASP A 41 -14.56 -5.09 15.51
C ASP A 41 -13.21 -4.63 16.08
N PRO A 42 -13.19 -3.58 16.92
CA PRO A 42 -11.99 -3.15 17.61
C PRO A 42 -11.41 -4.27 18.50
N PRO A 43 -10.07 -4.40 18.62
CA PRO A 43 -9.03 -3.50 18.06
C PRO A 43 -8.62 -3.81 16.61
N GLY A 44 -9.23 -4.81 15.95
CA GLY A 44 -9.05 -5.12 14.54
C GLY A 44 -7.58 -5.24 14.12
N LEU A 45 -7.18 -4.39 13.18
CA LEU A 45 -5.81 -4.34 12.64
C LEU A 45 -4.73 -4.08 13.68
N LEU A 46 -5.04 -3.32 14.74
CA LEU A 46 -4.06 -2.95 15.76
C LEU A 46 -3.54 -4.14 16.55
N ASN A 47 -4.34 -5.21 16.63
CA ASN A 47 -3.94 -6.46 17.27
C ASN A 47 -2.93 -7.25 16.43
N MET A 48 -3.11 -7.25 15.10
CA MET A 48 -2.23 -7.95 14.15
C MET A 48 -1.00 -7.12 13.76
N TYR A 49 -1.18 -5.81 13.65
CA TYR A 49 -0.17 -4.87 13.17
C TYR A 49 0.05 -3.74 14.18
N PRO A 50 0.73 -3.99 15.31
CA PRO A 50 0.80 -3.06 16.44
C PRO A 50 1.57 -1.76 16.16
N LYS A 51 2.30 -1.67 15.05
CA LYS A 51 2.95 -0.44 14.61
C LYS A 51 2.05 0.49 13.78
N LEU A 52 0.85 0.03 13.40
CA LEU A 52 -0.15 0.92 12.82
C LEU A 52 -0.67 1.90 13.87
N ARG A 53 -1.00 3.11 13.43
CA ARG A 53 -1.62 4.14 14.24
C ARG A 53 -3.04 4.41 13.77
N GLU A 54 -3.95 4.63 14.70
CA GLU A 54 -5.32 5.00 14.38
C GLU A 54 -5.40 6.47 13.98
N THR A 55 -6.17 6.77 12.94
CA THR A 55 -6.62 8.15 12.69
C THR A 55 -7.70 8.54 13.70
N PRO A 56 -7.91 9.86 13.95
CA PRO A 56 -8.99 10.34 14.82
C PRO A 56 -10.39 9.93 14.36
N LEU A 57 -10.59 9.82 13.03
CA LEU A 57 -11.86 9.45 12.43
C LEU A 57 -11.92 7.96 12.08
N SER A 58 -13.10 7.39 12.15
CA SER A 58 -13.37 6.00 11.73
C SER A 58 -13.57 5.85 10.23
N GLN A 59 -13.81 6.94 9.50
CA GLN A 59 -13.96 6.92 8.05
C GLN A 59 -12.61 6.61 7.37
N PRO A 60 -12.59 5.72 6.35
CA PRO A 60 -11.35 5.29 5.70
C PRO A 60 -10.60 6.39 4.94
N GLU A 61 -11.27 7.46 4.55
CA GLU A 61 -10.69 8.54 3.75
C GLU A 61 -9.52 9.22 4.45
N GLN A 62 -9.62 9.46 5.75
CA GLN A 62 -8.55 10.14 6.50
C GLN A 62 -7.26 9.31 6.54
N ARG A 63 -7.36 8.00 6.78
CA ARG A 63 -6.16 7.14 6.79
C ARG A 63 -5.52 7.07 5.40
N THR A 64 -6.32 7.09 4.33
CA THR A 64 -5.82 7.08 2.95
C THR A 64 -5.01 8.35 2.68
N GLU A 65 -5.56 9.50 3.03
CA GLU A 65 -4.85 10.78 2.92
C GLU A 65 -3.54 10.78 3.72
N TRP A 66 -3.58 10.36 4.98
CA TRP A 66 -2.41 10.45 5.86
C TRP A 66 -1.30 9.47 5.48
N ASN A 67 -1.64 8.30 4.95
CA ASN A 67 -0.65 7.38 4.41
C ASN A 67 0.06 7.97 3.18
N VAL A 68 -0.67 8.65 2.30
CA VAL A 68 -0.08 9.34 1.15
C VAL A 68 0.77 10.52 1.61
N ARG A 69 0.25 11.35 2.51
CA ARG A 69 0.98 12.53 3.05
C ARG A 69 2.33 12.14 3.65
N ASP A 70 2.37 11.06 4.42
CA ASP A 70 3.55 10.62 5.18
C ASP A 70 4.52 9.76 4.36
N SER A 71 4.25 9.56 3.07
CA SER A 71 5.11 8.82 2.14
C SER A 71 5.89 9.76 1.23
N ASP A 72 7.07 9.34 0.79
CA ASP A 72 7.89 10.07 -0.19
C ASP A 72 7.45 9.77 -1.63
N ALA A 73 7.05 8.53 -1.88
CA ALA A 73 6.56 8.05 -3.17
C ALA A 73 5.42 7.06 -2.96
N ILE A 74 4.55 6.94 -3.95
CA ILE A 74 3.34 6.11 -3.87
C ILE A 74 3.37 5.04 -4.95
N LEU A 75 3.16 3.80 -4.54
CA LEU A 75 2.96 2.63 -5.38
C LEU A 75 1.52 2.15 -5.24
N ILE A 76 0.79 2.15 -6.35
CA ILE A 76 -0.51 1.50 -6.47
C ILE A 76 -0.32 0.21 -7.25
N ILE A 77 -0.67 -0.92 -6.64
CA ILE A 77 -0.70 -2.22 -7.28
C ILE A 77 -2.15 -2.56 -7.55
N THR A 78 -2.45 -2.99 -8.75
CA THR A 78 -3.82 -3.25 -9.19
C THR A 78 -3.86 -4.43 -10.17
N ASP A 79 -5.04 -4.88 -10.52
CA ASP A 79 -5.30 -5.67 -11.71
C ASP A 79 -5.91 -4.78 -12.81
N ARG A 80 -6.21 -5.35 -13.98
CA ARG A 80 -6.73 -4.61 -15.14
C ARG A 80 -7.99 -3.77 -14.88
N GLU A 81 -8.76 -4.06 -13.83
CA GLU A 81 -9.98 -3.34 -13.48
C GLU A 81 -9.83 -2.51 -12.20
N GLY A 82 -8.78 -2.77 -11.44
CA GLY A 82 -8.67 -2.42 -10.04
C GLY A 82 -8.85 -0.96 -9.67
N VAL A 83 -8.23 -0.02 -10.40
CA VAL A 83 -8.38 1.42 -10.08
C VAL A 83 -9.83 1.88 -10.34
N ALA A 84 -10.48 1.36 -11.37
CA ALA A 84 -11.85 1.75 -11.72
C ALA A 84 -12.88 1.29 -10.69
N VAL A 85 -12.67 0.12 -10.06
CA VAL A 85 -13.65 -0.45 -9.11
C VAL A 85 -13.35 -0.10 -7.65
N SER A 86 -12.12 0.29 -7.32
CA SER A 86 -11.72 0.61 -5.96
C SER A 86 -11.78 2.11 -5.67
N ARG A 87 -12.76 2.52 -4.87
CA ARG A 87 -12.89 3.92 -4.42
C ARG A 87 -11.67 4.38 -3.61
N GLY A 88 -11.19 3.53 -2.71
CA GLY A 88 -10.01 3.83 -1.89
C GLY A 88 -8.75 4.02 -2.73
N THR A 89 -8.58 3.21 -3.76
CA THR A 89 -7.45 3.31 -4.71
C THR A 89 -7.50 4.61 -5.50
N ARG A 90 -8.67 5.01 -5.99
CA ARG A 90 -8.84 6.31 -6.66
C ARG A 90 -8.54 7.47 -5.73
N ARG A 91 -8.95 7.41 -4.48
CA ARG A 91 -8.63 8.43 -3.48
C ARG A 91 -7.13 8.54 -3.21
N ALA A 92 -6.43 7.41 -3.12
CA ALA A 92 -4.98 7.41 -2.97
C ALA A 92 -4.28 8.09 -4.15
N GLN A 93 -4.74 7.85 -5.38
CA GLN A 93 -4.24 8.51 -6.58
C GLN A 93 -4.49 10.03 -6.55
N GLU A 94 -5.69 10.47 -6.18
CA GLU A 94 -6.05 11.89 -6.04
C GLU A 94 -5.18 12.58 -4.99
N TRP A 95 -4.93 11.95 -3.84
CA TRP A 95 -4.07 12.49 -2.81
C TRP A 95 -2.59 12.52 -3.22
N ALA A 96 -2.11 11.52 -3.97
CA ALA A 96 -0.75 11.54 -4.52
C ALA A 96 -0.55 12.74 -5.44
N ASP A 97 -1.51 13.05 -6.29
CA ASP A 97 -1.51 14.24 -7.14
C ASP A 97 -1.54 15.53 -6.31
N HIS A 98 -2.46 15.61 -5.35
CA HIS A 98 -2.60 16.78 -4.46
C HIS A 98 -1.31 17.12 -3.70
N TYR A 99 -0.63 16.11 -3.16
CA TYR A 99 0.64 16.30 -2.42
C TYR A 99 1.88 16.30 -3.32
N GLY A 100 1.73 16.18 -4.63
CA GLY A 100 2.85 16.16 -5.58
C GLY A 100 3.79 14.97 -5.39
N LYS A 101 3.26 13.81 -4.98
CA LYS A 101 4.06 12.60 -4.75
C LYS A 101 4.31 11.87 -6.07
N PRO A 102 5.54 11.38 -6.33
CA PRO A 102 5.75 10.42 -7.41
C PRO A 102 4.83 9.22 -7.25
N LEU A 103 4.17 8.85 -8.34
CA LEU A 103 3.19 7.77 -8.37
C LEU A 103 3.53 6.77 -9.47
N LEU A 104 3.53 5.49 -9.13
CA LEU A 104 3.51 4.39 -10.08
C LEU A 104 2.25 3.56 -9.85
N ILE A 105 1.54 3.26 -10.92
CA ILE A 105 0.43 2.29 -10.93
C ILE A 105 0.91 1.08 -11.73
N VAL A 106 0.89 -0.10 -11.11
CA VAL A 106 1.33 -1.36 -11.72
C VAL A 106 0.17 -2.35 -11.77
N ASP A 107 -0.08 -2.86 -12.96
CA ASP A 107 -1.03 -3.97 -13.16
C ASP A 107 -0.27 -5.31 -13.01
N VAL A 108 -0.68 -6.13 -12.04
CA VAL A 108 -0.05 -7.44 -11.77
C VAL A 108 -0.18 -8.41 -12.93
N GLY A 109 -1.11 -8.20 -13.84
CA GLY A 109 -1.32 -9.02 -15.03
C GLY A 109 -0.33 -8.74 -16.17
N GLN A 110 0.45 -7.64 -16.08
CA GLN A 110 1.42 -7.31 -17.11
C GLN A 110 2.72 -8.13 -16.94
N PRO A 111 3.26 -8.70 -18.02
CA PRO A 111 4.45 -9.57 -17.93
C PRO A 111 5.71 -8.84 -17.46
N ASP A 112 5.80 -7.54 -17.66
CA ASP A 112 6.92 -6.68 -17.26
C ASP A 112 6.73 -5.94 -15.92
N ALA A 113 5.64 -6.22 -15.21
CA ALA A 113 5.26 -5.52 -13.96
C ALA A 113 6.42 -5.45 -12.94
N ALA A 114 7.11 -6.55 -12.72
CA ALA A 114 8.23 -6.60 -11.76
C ALA A 114 9.41 -5.75 -12.22
N ALA A 115 9.75 -5.79 -13.52
CA ALA A 115 10.84 -4.98 -14.09
C ALA A 115 10.50 -3.48 -14.02
N GLN A 116 9.28 -3.12 -14.37
CA GLN A 116 8.78 -1.75 -14.31
C GLN A 116 8.86 -1.20 -12.87
N LEU A 117 8.38 -1.97 -11.90
CA LEU A 117 8.44 -1.61 -10.49
C LEU A 117 9.88 -1.48 -10.00
N ALA A 118 10.76 -2.43 -10.30
CA ALA A 118 12.17 -2.39 -9.90
C ALA A 118 12.90 -1.16 -10.45
N GLN A 119 12.70 -0.84 -11.72
CA GLN A 119 13.28 0.34 -12.36
C GLN A 119 12.80 1.64 -11.71
N TRP A 120 11.48 1.75 -11.47
CA TRP A 120 10.90 2.93 -10.82
C TRP A 120 11.41 3.09 -9.39
N LEU A 121 11.47 2.00 -8.61
CA LEU A 121 12.02 2.03 -7.25
C LEU A 121 13.47 2.50 -7.22
N GLN A 122 14.30 2.06 -8.17
CA GLN A 122 15.68 2.51 -8.27
C GLN A 122 15.75 4.03 -8.47
N ALA A 123 14.90 4.59 -9.32
CA ALA A 123 14.81 6.03 -9.54
C ALA A 123 14.38 6.78 -8.26
N GLN A 124 13.38 6.27 -7.54
CA GLN A 124 12.92 6.89 -6.30
C GLN A 124 13.98 6.81 -5.18
N ARG A 125 14.69 5.68 -5.06
CA ARG A 125 15.80 5.56 -4.11
C ARG A 125 16.95 6.53 -4.39
N LYS A 126 17.23 6.82 -5.65
CA LYS A 126 18.21 7.86 -6.02
C LYS A 126 17.75 9.26 -5.59
N ARG A 127 16.45 9.52 -5.66
CA ARG A 127 15.86 10.81 -5.33
C ARG A 127 15.72 11.03 -3.82
N PHE A 128 15.22 10.06 -3.07
CA PHE A 128 14.84 10.19 -1.67
C PHE A 128 15.76 9.46 -0.68
N GLY A 129 16.72 8.70 -1.21
CA GLY A 129 17.66 7.93 -0.38
C GLY A 129 17.15 6.56 0.03
N VAL A 130 18.02 5.81 0.69
CA VAL A 130 17.76 4.41 1.09
C VAL A 130 16.71 4.27 2.21
N HIS A 131 16.43 5.35 2.93
CA HIS A 131 15.45 5.40 4.02
C HIS A 131 14.08 5.91 3.59
N MET A 132 13.86 6.12 2.29
CA MET A 132 12.58 6.63 1.78
C MET A 132 11.38 5.86 2.33
N ALA A 133 10.27 6.57 2.52
CA ALA A 133 8.98 5.99 2.87
C ALA A 133 8.19 5.72 1.58
N LEU A 134 7.89 4.46 1.31
CA LEU A 134 7.08 4.03 0.17
C LEU A 134 5.66 3.72 0.63
N GLY A 135 4.70 4.52 0.21
CA GLY A 135 3.28 4.23 0.37
C GLY A 135 2.86 3.15 -0.62
N VAL A 136 2.25 2.09 -0.13
CA VAL A 136 1.74 1.00 -0.97
C VAL A 136 0.26 0.79 -0.70
N GLY A 137 -0.54 0.82 -1.75
CA GLY A 137 -1.98 0.60 -1.68
C GLY A 137 -2.55 0.06 -2.98
N GLY A 138 -3.82 -0.29 -2.92
CA GLY A 138 -4.55 -0.83 -4.06
C GLY A 138 -5.89 -1.43 -3.64
N PRO A 139 -6.54 -2.23 -4.51
CA PRO A 139 -7.82 -2.83 -4.23
C PRO A 139 -7.80 -3.76 -3.01
N ARG A 140 -8.95 -3.85 -2.35
CA ARG A 140 -9.23 -4.87 -1.34
C ARG A 140 -9.33 -6.25 -2.01
N GLU A 141 -9.15 -7.31 -1.24
CA GLU A 141 -9.33 -8.67 -1.75
C GLU A 141 -10.74 -8.91 -2.30
N SER A 142 -11.76 -8.32 -1.70
CA SER A 142 -13.14 -8.38 -2.17
C SER A 142 -13.37 -7.65 -3.51
N GLU A 143 -12.55 -6.63 -3.81
CA GLU A 143 -12.63 -5.86 -5.06
C GLU A 143 -11.83 -6.50 -6.20
N ALA A 144 -10.78 -7.21 -5.87
CA ALA A 144 -9.87 -7.88 -6.81
C ALA A 144 -9.41 -9.23 -6.22
N PRO A 145 -10.24 -10.28 -6.31
CA PRO A 145 -9.89 -11.58 -5.72
C PRO A 145 -8.55 -12.13 -6.22
N GLY A 146 -7.68 -12.53 -5.28
CA GLY A 146 -6.32 -13.01 -5.56
C GLY A 146 -5.25 -11.92 -5.56
N ILE A 147 -5.63 -10.64 -5.40
CA ILE A 147 -4.67 -9.53 -5.46
C ILE A 147 -3.64 -9.57 -4.33
N TYR A 148 -4.00 -10.11 -3.16
CA TYR A 148 -3.06 -10.31 -2.06
C TYR A 148 -1.87 -11.18 -2.48
N THR A 149 -2.13 -12.33 -3.06
CA THR A 149 -1.08 -13.27 -3.51
C THR A 149 -0.24 -12.66 -4.63
N SER A 150 -0.90 -12.09 -5.64
CA SER A 150 -0.20 -11.45 -6.78
C SER A 150 0.68 -10.28 -6.33
N THR A 151 0.22 -9.49 -5.36
CA THR A 151 1.00 -8.39 -4.80
C THR A 151 2.25 -8.89 -4.08
N ARG A 152 2.12 -9.94 -3.27
CA ARG A 152 3.27 -10.55 -2.58
C ARG A 152 4.33 -11.03 -3.58
N GLU A 153 3.91 -11.76 -4.60
CA GLU A 153 4.82 -12.26 -5.66
C GLU A 153 5.51 -11.12 -6.40
N LEU A 154 4.75 -10.10 -6.79
CA LEU A 154 5.28 -8.92 -7.47
C LEU A 154 6.32 -8.19 -6.61
N MET A 155 6.00 -7.93 -5.33
CA MET A 155 6.90 -7.22 -4.44
C MET A 155 8.17 -8.02 -4.16
N VAL A 156 8.07 -9.32 -3.95
CA VAL A 156 9.25 -10.18 -3.73
C VAL A 156 10.16 -10.13 -4.96
N ARG A 157 9.62 -10.31 -6.17
CA ARG A 157 10.40 -10.25 -7.41
C ARG A 157 11.03 -8.88 -7.66
N ALA A 158 10.31 -7.80 -7.42
CA ALA A 158 10.79 -6.46 -7.73
C ALA A 158 11.75 -5.89 -6.69
N PHE A 159 11.65 -6.31 -5.43
CA PHE A 159 12.43 -5.72 -4.32
C PHE A 159 13.67 -6.53 -3.97
N PHE A 160 13.66 -7.84 -4.23
CA PHE A 160 14.66 -8.77 -3.70
C PHE A 160 15.33 -9.66 -4.77
N ASP A 161 14.75 -9.82 -5.95
CA ASP A 161 15.36 -10.53 -7.08
C ASP A 161 16.06 -9.55 -8.02
#